data_b5c02c2daf52e4c7b147af5443253dc4
#
_entry.id   b5c02c2daf52e4c7b147af5443253dc4
#
_cell.length_a   1.000
_cell.length_b   1.000
_cell.length_c   1.000
_cell.angle_alpha   90.00
_cell.angle_beta   90.00
_cell.angle_gamma   90.00
#
_symmetry.space_group_name_H-M   'P 1'
#
loop_
_entity.id
_entity.type
_entity.pdbx_description
1 polymer ?
#
loop_
_entity_poly.entity_id
_entity_poly.type
_entity_poly.pdbx_seq_one_letter_code
_entity_poly.pdbx_strand_id
1 'polypeptide(L)'
;MGQADRPGVIRKSAYVGKNVVLMPSFINVGAYVDDGTMIDTWSTVGSCAQIGKNCHISGGVGIGGVLEPLQANPVIIEDNCFIGARSEVAEGVIVGEGSVISMGVYLGASTKIIDRKTNKIIYGKVPPYSVVVSGTLPNEDKNKPSLYCAVIVKTVDEKTRSKTSINDLLRD
;
A
#
# COMPACT_ATOMS: atom_id res chain seq x y z
N MET A 1 30.48 -17.78 -13.38
CA MET A 1 29.92 -17.10 -12.18
C MET A 1 28.42 -17.37 -12.18
N GLY A 2 27.97 -18.24 -11.29
CA GLY A 2 26.55 -18.58 -11.22
C GLY A 2 25.76 -17.38 -10.71
N GLN A 3 24.86 -16.90 -11.54
CA GLN A 3 23.85 -15.95 -11.15
C GLN A 3 22.91 -16.69 -10.19
N ALA A 4 23.00 -16.42 -8.93
CA ALA A 4 22.06 -16.94 -7.96
C ALA A 4 20.77 -16.10 -8.06
N ASP A 5 19.92 -16.45 -9.01
CA ASP A 5 18.51 -16.06 -8.96
C ASP A 5 17.94 -16.67 -7.68
N ARG A 6 17.88 -15.86 -6.64
CA ARG A 6 17.12 -16.22 -5.45
C ARG A 6 15.70 -15.74 -5.69
N PRO A 7 14.78 -16.63 -6.04
CA PRO A 7 13.37 -16.28 -6.16
C PRO A 7 12.86 -15.79 -4.80
N GLY A 8 11.80 -15.00 -4.82
CA GLY A 8 11.11 -14.60 -3.59
C GLY A 8 10.72 -15.82 -2.76
N VAL A 9 10.63 -15.65 -1.45
CA VAL A 9 10.18 -16.70 -0.54
C VAL A 9 8.66 -16.68 -0.50
N ILE A 10 8.02 -17.75 -0.96
CA ILE A 10 6.58 -17.96 -0.85
C ILE A 10 6.34 -19.03 0.19
N ARG A 11 5.69 -18.68 1.29
CA ARG A 11 5.35 -19.65 2.33
C ARG A 11 4.19 -20.56 1.90
N LYS A 12 4.18 -21.78 2.45
CA LYS A 12 3.08 -22.73 2.25
C LYS A 12 1.74 -22.07 2.60
N SER A 13 0.69 -22.35 1.80
CA SER A 13 -0.66 -21.78 1.86
C SER A 13 -0.82 -20.34 1.34
N ALA A 14 0.25 -19.66 0.93
CA ALA A 14 0.10 -18.45 0.16
C ALA A 14 -0.40 -18.77 -1.26
N TYR A 15 -1.25 -17.91 -1.81
CA TYR A 15 -1.70 -17.99 -3.20
C TYR A 15 -1.00 -16.91 -4.04
N VAL A 16 -0.53 -17.29 -5.21
CA VAL A 16 0.04 -16.37 -6.19
C VAL A 16 -0.59 -16.66 -7.54
N GLY A 17 -1.24 -15.65 -8.10
CA GLY A 17 -2.01 -15.72 -9.34
C GLY A 17 -1.15 -15.82 -10.59
N LYS A 18 -1.81 -15.79 -11.75
CA LYS A 18 -1.16 -15.86 -13.07
C LYS A 18 -0.47 -14.54 -13.40
N ASN A 19 0.64 -14.62 -14.13
CA ASN A 19 1.40 -13.46 -14.61
C ASN A 19 1.85 -12.51 -13.47
N VAL A 20 1.92 -12.99 -12.25
CA VAL A 20 2.50 -12.25 -11.12
C VAL A 20 4.01 -12.19 -11.30
N VAL A 21 4.59 -11.01 -11.19
CA VAL A 21 6.04 -10.82 -11.21
C VAL A 21 6.54 -10.76 -9.76
N LEU A 22 7.39 -11.70 -9.39
CA LEU A 22 8.01 -11.74 -8.06
C LEU A 22 9.50 -11.45 -8.19
N MET A 23 9.92 -10.31 -7.68
CA MET A 23 11.33 -10.05 -7.40
C MET A 23 11.70 -10.72 -6.06
N PRO A 24 12.99 -10.77 -5.67
CA PRO A 24 13.37 -11.25 -4.34
C PRO A 24 12.59 -10.55 -3.23
N SER A 25 11.57 -11.22 -2.72
CA SER A 25 10.54 -10.70 -1.81
C SER A 25 10.04 -11.81 -0.89
N PHE A 26 9.14 -11.51 0.04
CA PHE A 26 8.60 -12.48 0.97
C PHE A 26 7.06 -12.44 0.98
N ILE A 27 6.44 -13.60 0.73
CA ILE A 27 4.99 -13.77 0.80
C ILE A 27 4.66 -14.76 1.92
N ASN A 28 3.94 -14.29 2.92
CA ASN A 28 3.70 -15.02 4.16
C ASN A 28 2.51 -15.99 4.03
N VAL A 29 2.31 -16.82 5.07
CA VAL A 29 1.24 -17.82 5.15
C VAL A 29 -0.14 -17.19 4.92
N GLY A 30 -0.99 -17.85 4.13
CA GLY A 30 -2.36 -17.41 3.88
C GLY A 30 -2.50 -16.11 3.08
N ALA A 31 -1.38 -15.48 2.68
CA ALA A 31 -1.44 -14.30 1.83
C ALA A 31 -1.99 -14.64 0.44
N TYR A 32 -2.66 -13.70 -0.17
CA TYR A 32 -3.23 -13.80 -1.51
C TYR A 32 -2.70 -12.68 -2.39
N VAL A 33 -2.13 -13.04 -3.52
CA VAL A 33 -1.65 -12.09 -4.56
C VAL A 33 -2.30 -12.46 -5.87
N ASP A 34 -3.14 -11.59 -6.39
CA ASP A 34 -3.94 -11.85 -7.58
C ASP A 34 -3.18 -11.57 -8.88
N ASP A 35 -3.81 -11.92 -9.99
CA ASP A 35 -3.25 -11.94 -11.35
C ASP A 35 -2.63 -10.61 -11.77
N GLY A 36 -1.51 -10.67 -12.47
CA GLY A 36 -0.85 -9.52 -13.09
C GLY A 36 -0.16 -8.55 -12.12
N THR A 37 -0.16 -8.84 -10.83
CA THR A 37 0.47 -8.00 -9.81
C THR A 37 1.99 -8.16 -9.79
N MET A 38 2.70 -7.06 -9.51
CA MET A 38 4.14 -7.07 -9.27
C MET A 38 4.43 -6.91 -7.77
N ILE A 39 5.24 -7.83 -7.23
CA ILE A 39 5.81 -7.74 -5.89
C ILE A 39 7.32 -7.48 -6.07
N ASP A 40 7.73 -6.24 -5.85
CA ASP A 40 9.08 -5.77 -6.16
C ASP A 40 10.07 -6.10 -5.03
N THR A 41 11.33 -5.79 -5.28
CA THR A 41 12.50 -6.17 -4.48
C THR A 41 12.36 -5.79 -3.01
N TRP A 42 12.62 -6.77 -2.14
CA TRP A 42 12.60 -6.63 -0.68
C TRP A 42 11.25 -6.23 -0.07
N SER A 43 10.17 -6.27 -0.84
CA SER A 43 8.84 -6.09 -0.27
C SER A 43 8.36 -7.36 0.45
N THR A 44 7.44 -7.15 1.38
CA THR A 44 6.82 -8.22 2.16
C THR A 44 5.31 -8.16 2.05
N VAL A 45 4.68 -9.31 1.83
CA VAL A 45 3.24 -9.49 1.95
C VAL A 45 2.97 -10.31 3.19
N GLY A 46 2.43 -9.67 4.21
CA GLY A 46 2.19 -10.26 5.52
C GLY A 46 1.15 -11.37 5.51
N SER A 47 1.07 -12.10 6.62
CA SER A 47 0.13 -13.23 6.77
C SER A 47 -1.31 -12.80 6.49
N CYS A 48 -2.00 -13.58 5.65
CA CYS A 48 -3.40 -13.38 5.24
C CYS A 48 -3.70 -12.05 4.53
N ALA A 49 -2.71 -11.21 4.21
CA ALA A 49 -2.94 -10.00 3.44
C ALA A 49 -3.47 -10.33 2.03
N GLN A 50 -4.35 -9.48 1.50
CA GLN A 50 -5.04 -9.68 0.23
C GLN A 50 -4.63 -8.58 -0.75
N ILE A 51 -3.95 -8.97 -1.82
CA ILE A 51 -3.52 -8.05 -2.88
C ILE A 51 -4.31 -8.37 -4.14
N GLY A 52 -5.02 -7.38 -4.66
CA GLY A 52 -5.82 -7.47 -5.87
C GLY A 52 -5.00 -7.57 -7.16
N LYS A 53 -5.70 -7.46 -8.29
CA LYS A 53 -5.13 -7.59 -9.64
C LYS A 53 -4.36 -6.36 -10.06
N ASN A 54 -3.35 -6.58 -10.92
CA ASN A 54 -2.62 -5.50 -11.59
C ASN A 54 -2.06 -4.44 -10.61
N CYS A 55 -1.78 -4.82 -9.38
CA CYS A 55 -1.15 -3.94 -8.40
C CYS A 55 0.36 -3.88 -8.62
N HIS A 56 0.96 -2.79 -8.19
CA HIS A 56 2.40 -2.66 -8.08
C HIS A 56 2.78 -2.40 -6.62
N ILE A 57 3.37 -3.39 -5.99
CA ILE A 57 3.94 -3.29 -4.64
C ILE A 57 5.42 -3.01 -4.81
N SER A 58 5.81 -1.73 -4.66
CA SER A 58 7.16 -1.26 -4.98
C SER A 58 8.21 -1.75 -3.98
N GLY A 59 9.48 -1.51 -4.31
CA GLY A 59 10.62 -2.01 -3.54
C GLY A 59 10.59 -1.65 -2.05
N GLY A 60 10.76 -2.64 -1.20
CA GLY A 60 10.79 -2.49 0.25
C GLY A 60 9.48 -2.07 0.89
N VAL A 61 8.35 -2.23 0.22
CA VAL A 61 7.03 -2.04 0.83
C VAL A 61 6.75 -3.14 1.83
N GLY A 62 6.18 -2.77 2.99
CA GLY A 62 5.66 -3.70 3.97
C GLY A 62 4.13 -3.72 3.93
N ILE A 63 3.56 -4.89 3.62
CA ILE A 63 2.13 -5.14 3.84
C ILE A 63 2.00 -5.99 5.09
N GLY A 64 1.36 -5.43 6.11
CA GLY A 64 1.24 -6.04 7.43
C GLY A 64 0.39 -7.31 7.41
N GLY A 65 0.73 -8.23 8.31
CA GLY A 65 -0.02 -9.46 8.53
C GLY A 65 -1.00 -9.38 9.69
N VAL A 66 -1.63 -10.50 10.00
CA VAL A 66 -2.64 -10.63 11.07
C VAL A 66 -2.12 -11.30 12.34
N LEU A 67 -0.86 -11.74 12.39
CA LEU A 67 -0.39 -12.61 13.47
C LEU A 67 0.34 -11.89 14.61
N GLU A 68 1.12 -10.84 14.33
CA GLU A 68 1.95 -10.18 15.35
C GLU A 68 1.92 -8.65 15.19
N PRO A 69 1.12 -7.94 15.97
CA PRO A 69 0.10 -8.44 16.91
C PRO A 69 -1.11 -9.03 16.18
N LEU A 70 -1.90 -9.83 16.89
CA LEU A 70 -3.10 -10.46 16.32
C LEU A 70 -4.10 -9.39 15.85
N GLN A 71 -4.45 -9.45 14.57
CA GLN A 71 -5.40 -8.53 13.92
C GLN A 71 -6.67 -9.28 13.52
N ALA A 72 -7.83 -8.66 13.74
CA ALA A 72 -9.11 -9.24 13.35
C ALA A 72 -9.34 -9.20 11.83
N ASN A 73 -8.79 -8.20 11.14
CA ASN A 73 -8.98 -7.97 9.71
C ASN A 73 -7.64 -8.00 8.98
N PRO A 74 -7.57 -8.65 7.81
CA PRO A 74 -6.39 -8.58 6.96
C PRO A 74 -6.27 -7.19 6.31
N VAL A 75 -5.05 -6.82 5.94
CA VAL A 75 -4.84 -5.72 5.01
C VAL A 75 -5.38 -6.13 3.64
N ILE A 76 -6.08 -5.20 2.99
CA ILE A 76 -6.61 -5.39 1.65
C ILE A 76 -6.10 -4.26 0.74
N ILE A 77 -5.41 -4.63 -0.31
CA ILE A 77 -5.07 -3.73 -1.43
C ILE A 77 -5.98 -4.14 -2.59
N GLU A 78 -6.93 -3.29 -2.94
CA GLU A 78 -7.86 -3.57 -4.03
C GLU A 78 -7.14 -3.46 -5.39
N ASP A 79 -7.83 -3.76 -6.50
CA ASP A 79 -7.26 -3.85 -7.84
C ASP A 79 -6.61 -2.53 -8.32
N ASN A 80 -5.65 -2.64 -9.23
CA ASN A 80 -5.03 -1.52 -9.94
C ASN A 80 -4.31 -0.49 -9.06
N CYS A 81 -3.96 -0.85 -7.82
CA CYS A 81 -3.27 0.03 -6.88
C CYS A 81 -1.76 0.10 -7.16
N PHE A 82 -1.19 1.27 -6.87
CA PHE A 82 0.26 1.47 -6.80
C PHE A 82 0.65 1.82 -5.36
N ILE A 83 1.53 1.03 -4.76
CA ILE A 83 2.08 1.28 -3.43
C ILE A 83 3.54 1.67 -3.58
N GLY A 84 3.86 2.91 -3.31
CA GLY A 84 5.19 3.49 -3.48
C GLY A 84 6.23 2.90 -2.53
N ALA A 85 7.49 2.90 -2.97
CA ALA A 85 8.61 2.28 -2.27
C ALA A 85 8.70 2.70 -0.80
N ARG A 86 9.04 1.74 0.08
CA ARG A 86 9.21 1.95 1.52
C ARG A 86 7.96 2.44 2.26
N SER A 87 6.78 2.29 1.67
CA SER A 87 5.51 2.49 2.37
C SER A 87 5.14 1.27 3.20
N GLU A 88 4.36 1.49 4.25
CA GLU A 88 3.81 0.44 5.09
C GLU A 88 2.28 0.53 5.09
N VAL A 89 1.60 -0.59 4.90
CA VAL A 89 0.14 -0.69 5.06
C VAL A 89 -0.14 -1.84 6.01
N ALA A 90 -0.64 -1.55 7.19
CA ALA A 90 -0.78 -2.52 8.27
C ALA A 90 -2.14 -2.43 8.98
N GLU A 91 -2.34 -3.28 9.98
CA GLU A 91 -3.47 -3.24 10.92
C GLU A 91 -4.86 -3.26 10.23
N GLY A 92 -4.99 -4.06 9.16
CA GLY A 92 -6.28 -4.24 8.48
C GLY A 92 -6.73 -3.04 7.64
N VAL A 93 -5.84 -2.12 7.31
CA VAL A 93 -6.16 -1.00 6.42
C VAL A 93 -6.54 -1.50 5.04
N ILE A 94 -7.57 -0.88 4.47
CA ILE A 94 -8.05 -1.15 3.10
C ILE A 94 -7.58 0.00 2.20
N VAL A 95 -6.88 -0.32 1.12
CA VAL A 95 -6.55 0.63 0.06
C VAL A 95 -7.46 0.38 -1.12
N GLY A 96 -8.35 1.34 -1.38
CA GLY A 96 -9.38 1.24 -2.42
C GLY A 96 -8.80 1.23 -3.83
N GLU A 97 -9.53 0.61 -4.75
CA GLU A 97 -9.16 0.38 -6.14
C GLU A 97 -8.54 1.61 -6.82
N GLY A 98 -7.53 1.37 -7.66
CA GLY A 98 -6.88 2.40 -8.48
C GLY A 98 -6.11 3.45 -7.69
N SER A 99 -5.99 3.33 -6.37
CA SER A 99 -5.28 4.31 -5.54
C SER A 99 -3.77 4.29 -5.79
N VAL A 100 -3.17 5.46 -5.62
CA VAL A 100 -1.74 5.68 -5.73
C VAL A 100 -1.23 6.16 -4.38
N ILE A 101 -0.44 5.34 -3.72
CA ILE A 101 0.25 5.67 -2.48
C ILE A 101 1.67 6.08 -2.84
N SER A 102 2.08 7.29 -2.48
CA SER A 102 3.45 7.78 -2.69
C SER A 102 4.45 6.97 -1.86
N MET A 103 5.72 7.09 -2.18
CA MET A 103 6.79 6.48 -1.38
C MET A 103 6.79 7.01 0.06
N GLY A 104 7.13 6.14 1.02
CA GLY A 104 7.29 6.51 2.42
C GLY A 104 5.99 6.93 3.12
N VAL A 105 4.85 6.39 2.71
CA VAL A 105 3.56 6.61 3.39
C VAL A 105 3.29 5.44 4.33
N TYR A 106 2.93 5.74 5.58
CA TYR A 106 2.66 4.75 6.62
C TYR A 106 1.17 4.76 6.98
N LEU A 107 0.48 3.65 6.77
CA LEU A 107 -0.96 3.49 7.00
C LEU A 107 -1.20 2.38 8.03
N GLY A 108 -1.60 2.76 9.21
CA GLY A 108 -2.12 1.87 10.25
C GLY A 108 -3.56 2.24 10.62
N ALA A 109 -4.21 1.44 11.44
CA ALA A 109 -5.61 1.66 11.83
C ALA A 109 -5.84 3.03 12.50
N SER A 110 -4.84 3.56 13.20
CA SER A 110 -4.89 4.86 13.89
C SER A 110 -4.32 6.02 13.07
N THR A 111 -3.77 5.75 11.89
CA THR A 111 -3.22 6.81 11.04
C THR A 111 -4.34 7.72 10.54
N LYS A 112 -4.20 9.02 10.80
CA LYS A 112 -5.10 10.03 10.23
C LYS A 112 -4.85 10.14 8.73
N ILE A 113 -5.88 9.91 7.93
CA ILE A 113 -5.88 10.12 6.49
C ILE A 113 -6.73 11.36 6.24
N ILE A 114 -6.11 12.43 5.78
CA ILE A 114 -6.75 13.74 5.64
C ILE A 114 -7.03 14.01 4.16
N ASP A 115 -8.27 14.22 3.82
CA ASP A 115 -8.63 14.74 2.50
C ASP A 115 -8.34 16.24 2.47
N ARG A 116 -7.33 16.63 1.69
CA ARG A 116 -6.86 18.03 1.57
C ARG A 116 -7.95 18.98 1.06
N LYS A 117 -8.89 18.49 0.25
CA LYS A 117 -9.96 19.31 -0.33
C LYS A 117 -11.08 19.61 0.67
N THR A 118 -11.41 18.64 1.49
CA THR A 118 -12.57 18.72 2.40
C THR A 118 -12.18 18.85 3.87
N ASN A 119 -10.90 18.68 4.20
CA ASN A 119 -10.36 18.57 5.57
C ASN A 119 -10.98 17.40 6.37
N LYS A 120 -11.66 16.47 5.71
CA LYS A 120 -12.22 15.29 6.36
C LYS A 120 -11.10 14.34 6.77
N ILE A 121 -11.18 13.85 8.02
CA ILE A 121 -10.28 12.82 8.55
C ILE A 121 -10.95 11.46 8.41
N ILE A 122 -10.21 10.50 7.86
CA ILE A 122 -10.63 9.12 7.66
C ILE A 122 -9.63 8.21 8.36
N TYR A 123 -10.07 7.05 8.81
CA TYR A 123 -9.22 6.02 9.42
C TYR A 123 -9.46 4.65 8.76
N GLY A 124 -8.43 3.84 8.72
CA GLY A 124 -8.51 2.43 8.33
C GLY A 124 -8.85 2.17 6.86
N LYS A 125 -9.14 3.20 6.07
CA LYS A 125 -9.49 3.02 4.65
C LYS A 125 -9.05 4.22 3.81
N VAL A 126 -8.37 3.94 2.70
CA VAL A 126 -8.13 4.90 1.61
C VAL A 126 -9.25 4.73 0.59
N PRO A 127 -10.02 5.79 0.27
CA PRO A 127 -11.06 5.71 -0.76
C PRO A 127 -10.48 5.36 -2.14
N PRO A 128 -11.24 4.70 -3.02
CA PRO A 128 -10.79 4.37 -4.37
C PRO A 128 -10.27 5.59 -5.14
N TYR A 129 -9.31 5.35 -6.03
CA TYR A 129 -8.71 6.33 -6.93
C TYR A 129 -8.07 7.55 -6.23
N SER A 130 -7.73 7.41 -4.97
CA SER A 130 -7.06 8.45 -4.18
C SER A 130 -5.56 8.50 -4.47
N VAL A 131 -5.00 9.70 -4.56
CA VAL A 131 -3.56 9.94 -4.57
C VAL A 131 -3.15 10.40 -3.19
N VAL A 132 -2.32 9.60 -2.51
CA VAL A 132 -1.96 9.79 -1.10
C VAL A 132 -0.47 10.04 -0.94
N VAL A 133 -0.13 11.07 -0.19
CA VAL A 133 1.25 11.42 0.16
C VAL A 133 1.43 11.49 1.67
N SER A 134 2.68 11.46 2.13
CA SER A 134 3.01 11.73 3.53
C SER A 134 2.81 13.19 3.87
N GLY A 135 2.37 13.48 5.06
CA GLY A 135 2.19 14.85 5.56
C GLY A 135 2.33 14.95 7.07
N THR A 136 2.15 16.14 7.58
CA THR A 136 2.13 16.42 9.01
C THR A 136 0.88 17.22 9.37
N LEU A 137 0.26 16.87 10.51
CA LEU A 137 -0.83 17.63 11.08
C LEU A 137 -0.26 18.55 12.17
N PRO A 138 -0.33 19.88 12.00
CA PRO A 138 0.10 20.82 13.03
C PRO A 138 -0.67 20.62 14.33
N ASN A 139 0.00 20.80 15.46
CA ASN A 139 -0.66 20.84 16.74
C ASN A 139 -1.26 22.23 16.98
N GLU A 140 -2.43 22.28 17.59
CA GLU A 140 -3.06 23.56 18.02
C GLU A 140 -2.17 24.32 18.99
N ASP A 141 -1.53 23.60 19.92
CA ASP A 141 -0.47 24.14 20.78
C ASP A 141 0.85 24.16 20.00
N LYS A 142 1.29 25.35 19.62
CA LYS A 142 2.54 25.56 18.86
C LYS A 142 3.81 25.08 19.56
N ASN A 143 3.75 24.83 20.85
CA ASN A 143 4.87 24.28 21.64
C ASN A 143 4.96 22.75 21.54
N LYS A 144 3.97 22.09 20.95
CA LYS A 144 3.95 20.65 20.77
C LYS A 144 4.33 20.26 19.33
N PRO A 145 4.99 19.11 19.14
CA PRO A 145 5.37 18.66 17.81
C PRO A 145 4.13 18.38 16.94
N SER A 146 4.27 18.62 15.65
CA SER A 146 3.32 18.12 14.64
C SER A 146 3.40 16.59 14.56
N LEU A 147 2.28 15.96 14.28
CA LEU A 147 2.21 14.50 14.12
C LEU A 147 2.12 14.11 12.64
N TYR A 148 2.63 12.93 12.32
CA TYR A 148 2.49 12.33 11.01
C TYR A 148 1.00 12.14 10.66
N CYS A 149 0.68 12.36 9.39
CA CYS A 149 -0.59 11.96 8.79
C CYS A 149 -0.36 11.55 7.33
N ALA A 150 -1.28 10.81 6.76
CA ALA A 150 -1.39 10.62 5.32
C ALA A 150 -2.34 11.68 4.75
N VAL A 151 -2.06 12.18 3.55
CA VAL A 151 -2.87 13.24 2.93
C VAL A 151 -3.34 12.79 1.55
N ILE A 152 -4.65 12.76 1.34
CA ILE A 152 -5.23 12.62 0.01
C ILE A 152 -5.12 13.99 -0.66
N VAL A 153 -4.21 14.11 -1.63
CA VAL A 153 -3.98 15.38 -2.36
C VAL A 153 -4.97 15.57 -3.48
N LYS A 154 -5.40 14.48 -4.09
CA LYS A 154 -6.45 14.46 -5.12
C LYS A 154 -7.12 13.10 -5.21
N THR A 155 -8.32 13.07 -5.77
CA THR A 155 -9.01 11.86 -6.20
C THR A 155 -9.22 11.99 -7.71
N VAL A 156 -8.89 10.97 -8.45
CA VAL A 156 -9.03 10.91 -9.91
C VAL A 156 -10.14 9.93 -10.28
N ASP A 157 -10.60 9.97 -11.52
CA ASP A 157 -11.47 8.94 -12.07
C ASP A 157 -10.64 7.81 -12.72
N GLU A 158 -11.28 6.69 -13.00
CA GLU A 158 -10.68 5.52 -13.64
C GLU A 158 -10.01 5.88 -14.98
N LYS A 159 -10.64 6.72 -15.78
CA LYS A 159 -10.12 7.16 -17.07
C LYS A 159 -8.83 7.99 -16.94
N THR A 160 -8.80 8.89 -15.97
CA THR A 160 -7.60 9.68 -15.64
C THR A 160 -6.51 8.77 -15.10
N ARG A 161 -6.87 7.84 -14.20
CA ARG A 161 -5.92 6.89 -13.61
C ARG A 161 -5.26 6.01 -14.69
N SER A 162 -5.99 5.55 -15.69
CA SER A 162 -5.47 4.68 -16.76
C SER A 162 -4.60 5.42 -17.78
N LYS A 163 -4.74 6.73 -17.92
CA LYS A 163 -4.04 7.54 -18.94
C LYS A 163 -2.89 8.36 -18.39
N THR A 164 -2.84 8.58 -17.08
CA THR A 164 -1.84 9.46 -16.44
C THR A 164 -0.76 8.61 -15.78
N SER A 165 0.50 8.97 -16.02
CA SER A 165 1.61 8.26 -15.36
C SER A 165 1.55 8.44 -13.84
N ILE A 166 2.11 7.48 -13.10
CA ILE A 166 2.20 7.55 -11.63
C ILE A 166 2.92 8.84 -11.20
N ASN A 167 4.01 9.18 -11.89
CA ASN A 167 4.78 10.39 -11.58
C ASN A 167 3.98 11.67 -11.77
N ASP A 168 3.14 11.73 -12.80
CA ASP A 168 2.30 12.91 -13.05
C ASP A 168 1.14 12.99 -12.04
N LEU A 169 0.62 11.84 -11.59
CA LEU A 169 -0.38 11.81 -10.53
C LEU A 169 0.16 12.30 -9.19
N LEU A 170 1.44 12.06 -8.91
CA LEU A 170 2.10 12.48 -7.66
C LEU A 170 2.59 13.93 -7.66
N ARG A 171 2.53 14.62 -8.80
CA ARG A 171 2.81 16.06 -8.88
C ARG A 171 1.57 16.87 -8.51
N ASP A 172 1.79 17.96 -7.77
CA ASP A 172 0.77 18.97 -7.46
C ASP A 172 0.44 19.84 -8.67
#